data_5bbcf55ff91f527c41a2e14e3032f18a
#
_entry.id   5bbcf55ff91f527c41a2e14e3032f18a
#
_cell.length_a   1.000
_cell.length_b   1.000
_cell.length_c   1.000
_cell.angle_alpha   90.00
_cell.angle_beta   90.00
_cell.angle_gamma   90.00
#
_symmetry.space_group_name_H-M   'P 1'
#
loop_
_entity.id
_entity.type
_entity.pdbx_description
1 polymer ?
#
loop_
_entity_poly.entity_id
_entity_poly.type
_entity_poly.pdbx_seq_one_letter_code
_entity_poly.pdbx_strand_id
1 'polypeptide(L)'
;MAESTEQSYIRLINKTEDYIERHLAEPISLSDLANNAHFSAFHFHRIFKKYSSETLKEFVTRFKLERAAIFLSVASSISLTEIALKYGYNDASSFSRAFKKHFGISPSNYRKQQEMTRGFNKSMK
;
A
#
# COMPACT_ATOMS: atom_id res chain seq x y z
N MET A 1 -22.36 -13.94 -20.53
CA MET A 1 -21.06 -14.43 -21.01
C MET A 1 -20.06 -14.46 -19.89
N ALA A 2 -19.15 -15.41 -19.93
CA ALA A 2 -18.13 -15.51 -18.91
C ALA A 2 -17.15 -14.34 -19.00
N GLU A 3 -16.71 -13.86 -17.85
CA GLU A 3 -15.70 -12.83 -17.73
C GLU A 3 -14.36 -13.35 -18.28
N SER A 4 -13.64 -12.55 -19.07
CA SER A 4 -12.31 -12.93 -19.55
C SER A 4 -11.31 -12.98 -18.38
N THR A 5 -10.19 -13.67 -18.56
CA THR A 5 -9.15 -13.76 -17.52
C THR A 5 -8.60 -12.36 -17.21
N GLU A 6 -8.43 -11.53 -18.22
CA GLU A 6 -7.97 -10.14 -18.03
C GLU A 6 -8.99 -9.33 -17.23
N GLN A 7 -10.27 -9.44 -17.53
CA GLN A 7 -11.32 -8.77 -16.76
C GLN A 7 -11.38 -9.28 -15.33
N SER A 8 -11.19 -10.59 -15.14
CA SER A 8 -11.11 -11.18 -13.80
C SER A 8 -9.92 -10.60 -13.00
N TYR A 9 -8.78 -10.40 -13.64
CA TYR A 9 -7.61 -9.80 -13.00
C TYR A 9 -7.91 -8.35 -12.60
N ILE A 10 -8.52 -7.56 -13.47
CA ILE A 10 -8.88 -6.16 -13.17
C ILE A 10 -9.82 -6.11 -11.97
N ARG A 11 -10.83 -6.95 -11.95
CA ARG A 11 -11.78 -7.03 -10.83
C ARG A 11 -11.08 -7.46 -9.55
N LEU A 12 -10.19 -8.45 -9.66
CA LEU A 12 -9.41 -8.95 -8.52
C LEU A 12 -8.54 -7.84 -7.92
N ILE A 13 -7.82 -7.10 -8.74
CA ILE A 13 -6.95 -6.00 -8.26
C ILE A 13 -7.78 -4.90 -7.62
N ASN A 14 -8.87 -4.48 -8.24
CA ASN A 14 -9.73 -3.43 -7.68
C ASN A 14 -10.30 -3.84 -6.31
N LYS A 15 -10.77 -5.06 -6.18
CA LYS A 15 -11.28 -5.59 -4.91
C LYS A 15 -10.18 -5.71 -3.86
N THR A 16 -8.99 -6.09 -4.29
CA THR A 16 -7.83 -6.24 -3.40
C THR A 16 -7.41 -4.87 -2.84
N GLU A 17 -7.31 -3.87 -3.69
CA GLU A 17 -6.95 -2.52 -3.26
C GLU A 17 -7.99 -1.96 -2.28
N ASP A 18 -9.27 -2.14 -2.57
CA ASP A 18 -10.35 -1.71 -1.68
C ASP A 18 -10.27 -2.40 -0.32
N TYR A 19 -9.97 -3.70 -0.31
CA TYR A 19 -9.84 -4.46 0.93
C TYR A 19 -8.66 -3.95 1.75
N ILE A 20 -7.50 -3.77 1.13
CA ILE A 20 -6.30 -3.28 1.82
C ILE A 20 -6.56 -1.90 2.43
N GLU A 21 -7.23 -0.99 1.68
CA GLU A 21 -7.60 0.34 2.16
C GLU A 21 -8.40 0.29 3.48
N ARG A 22 -9.30 -0.68 3.59
CA ARG A 22 -10.16 -0.83 4.77
C ARG A 22 -9.50 -1.58 5.91
N HIS A 23 -8.37 -2.24 5.68
CA HIS A 23 -7.70 -3.12 6.65
C HIS A 23 -6.21 -2.82 6.78
N LEU A 24 -5.84 -1.54 6.71
CA LEU A 24 -4.42 -1.12 6.67
C LEU A 24 -3.61 -1.57 7.88
N ALA A 25 -4.23 -1.62 9.07
CA ALA A 25 -3.54 -2.00 10.29
C ALA A 25 -3.50 -3.50 10.54
N GLU A 26 -4.19 -4.28 9.73
CA GLU A 26 -4.37 -5.72 9.97
C GLU A 26 -3.45 -6.55 9.09
N PRO A 27 -3.05 -7.75 9.57
CA PRO A 27 -2.43 -8.74 8.68
C PRO A 27 -3.43 -9.14 7.61
N ILE A 28 -2.96 -9.27 6.38
CA ILE A 28 -3.83 -9.60 5.24
C ILE A 28 -3.35 -10.91 4.62
N SER A 29 -4.23 -11.90 4.53
CA SER A 29 -3.92 -13.21 3.97
C SER A 29 -4.50 -13.37 2.57
N LEU A 30 -3.97 -14.35 1.83
CA LEU A 30 -4.53 -14.74 0.53
C LEU A 30 -6.01 -15.11 0.67
N SER A 31 -6.37 -15.85 1.72
CA SER A 31 -7.76 -16.26 1.96
C SER A 31 -8.69 -15.05 2.12
N ASP A 32 -8.24 -14.04 2.86
CA ASP A 32 -9.02 -12.80 3.06
C ASP A 32 -9.30 -12.13 1.72
N LEU A 33 -8.27 -11.99 0.89
CA LEU A 33 -8.39 -11.31 -0.40
C LEU A 33 -9.23 -12.10 -1.39
N ALA A 34 -9.05 -13.41 -1.42
CA ALA A 34 -9.82 -14.28 -2.29
C ALA A 34 -11.31 -14.26 -1.93
N ASN A 35 -11.63 -14.39 -0.64
CA ASN A 35 -13.00 -14.33 -0.16
C ASN A 35 -13.66 -12.98 -0.49
N ASN A 36 -12.95 -11.89 -0.30
CA ASN A 36 -13.45 -10.56 -0.60
C ASN A 36 -13.78 -10.39 -2.09
N ALA A 37 -12.99 -11.01 -2.95
CA ALA A 37 -13.17 -10.92 -4.40
C ALA A 37 -14.06 -12.03 -4.98
N HIS A 38 -14.59 -12.89 -4.13
CA HIS A 38 -15.44 -14.03 -4.52
C HIS A 38 -14.71 -15.03 -5.42
N PHE A 39 -13.43 -15.26 -5.14
CA PHE A 39 -12.62 -16.31 -5.77
C PHE A 39 -12.23 -17.35 -4.73
N SER A 40 -11.95 -18.57 -5.20
CA SER A 40 -11.20 -19.52 -4.37
C SER A 40 -9.77 -19.02 -4.21
N ALA A 41 -9.08 -19.42 -3.15
CA ALA A 41 -7.68 -19.03 -2.93
C ALA A 41 -6.80 -19.47 -4.10
N PHE A 42 -7.00 -20.67 -4.60
CA PHE A 42 -6.26 -21.21 -5.76
C PHE A 42 -6.49 -20.36 -7.01
N HIS A 43 -7.74 -20.05 -7.33
CA HIS A 43 -8.09 -19.28 -8.52
C HIS A 43 -7.56 -17.83 -8.42
N PHE A 44 -7.69 -17.23 -7.25
CA PHE A 44 -7.14 -15.89 -6.99
C PHE A 44 -5.64 -15.86 -7.27
N HIS A 45 -4.89 -16.77 -6.64
CA HIS A 45 -3.44 -16.83 -6.79
C HIS A 45 -3.02 -17.07 -8.23
N ARG A 46 -3.72 -17.98 -8.92
CA ARG A 46 -3.44 -18.30 -10.32
C ARG A 46 -3.59 -17.09 -11.23
N ILE A 47 -4.68 -16.35 -11.09
CA ILE A 47 -4.93 -15.14 -11.90
C ILE A 47 -3.93 -14.05 -11.54
N PHE A 48 -3.69 -13.83 -10.25
CA PHE A 48 -2.74 -12.82 -9.80
C PHE A 48 -1.34 -13.09 -10.36
N LYS A 49 -0.87 -14.32 -10.24
CA LYS A 49 0.47 -14.70 -10.71
C LYS A 49 0.61 -14.56 -12.23
N LYS A 50 -0.46 -14.78 -12.96
CA LYS A 50 -0.42 -14.69 -14.43
C LYS A 50 -0.07 -13.27 -14.92
N TYR A 51 -0.58 -12.24 -14.25
CA TYR A 51 -0.47 -10.85 -14.71
C TYR A 51 0.49 -10.00 -13.88
N SER A 52 0.80 -10.42 -12.65
CA SER A 52 1.65 -9.62 -11.76
C SER A 52 3.09 -10.12 -11.79
N SER A 53 4.05 -9.19 -11.76
CA SER A 53 5.47 -9.51 -11.65
C SER A 53 5.95 -9.59 -10.21
N GLU A 54 5.10 -9.23 -9.25
CA GLU A 54 5.45 -9.27 -7.82
C GLU A 54 4.63 -10.35 -7.11
N THR A 55 5.12 -10.79 -5.93
CA THR A 55 4.34 -11.69 -5.08
C THR A 55 3.17 -10.93 -4.46
N LEU A 56 2.18 -11.67 -3.97
CA LEU A 56 1.05 -11.04 -3.28
C LEU A 56 1.50 -10.26 -2.05
N LYS A 57 2.46 -10.81 -1.30
CA LYS A 57 3.03 -10.13 -0.13
C LYS A 57 3.71 -8.82 -0.52
N GLU A 58 4.49 -8.84 -1.59
CA GLU A 58 5.14 -7.64 -2.12
C GLU A 58 4.11 -6.60 -2.55
N PHE A 59 3.05 -7.05 -3.22
CA PHE A 59 1.95 -6.17 -3.64
C PHE A 59 1.31 -5.48 -2.44
N VAL A 60 0.94 -6.24 -1.41
CA VAL A 60 0.29 -5.68 -0.21
C VAL A 60 1.20 -4.68 0.50
N THR A 61 2.48 -5.05 0.67
CA THR A 61 3.48 -4.19 1.32
C THR A 61 3.66 -2.89 0.54
N ARG A 62 3.84 -2.99 -0.77
CA ARG A 62 4.02 -1.83 -1.64
C ARG A 62 2.80 -0.90 -1.59
N PHE A 63 1.60 -1.46 -1.69
CA PHE A 63 0.37 -0.68 -1.66
C PHE A 63 0.24 0.09 -0.36
N LYS A 64 0.49 -0.57 0.78
CA LYS A 64 0.44 0.08 2.10
C LYS A 64 1.48 1.20 2.22
N LEU A 65 2.71 0.94 1.77
CA LEU A 65 3.78 1.95 1.85
C LEU A 65 3.51 3.15 0.94
N GLU A 66 2.95 2.93 -0.23
CA GLU A 66 2.57 4.03 -1.13
C GLU A 66 1.47 4.88 -0.51
N ARG A 67 0.48 4.26 0.14
CA ARG A 67 -0.56 4.99 0.87
C ARG A 67 0.02 5.76 2.05
N ALA A 68 0.96 5.15 2.77
CA ALA A 68 1.65 5.82 3.88
C ALA A 68 2.44 7.04 3.39
N ALA A 69 3.07 6.94 2.23
CA ALA A 69 3.81 8.07 1.64
C ALA A 69 2.90 9.25 1.33
N ILE A 70 1.71 8.98 0.76
CA ILE A 70 0.72 10.01 0.50
C ILE A 70 0.29 10.67 1.82
N PHE A 71 0.01 9.85 2.83
CA PHE A 71 -0.45 10.34 4.14
C PHE A 71 0.63 11.19 4.82
N LEU A 72 1.91 10.78 4.72
CA LEU A 72 3.05 11.56 5.23
C LEU A 72 3.12 12.95 4.58
N SER A 73 2.81 13.05 3.30
CA SER A 73 2.92 14.31 2.58
C SER A 73 1.79 15.27 2.87
N VAL A 74 0.61 14.79 3.32
CA VAL A 74 -0.54 15.65 3.58
C VAL A 74 -0.85 15.87 5.07
N ALA A 75 -0.39 14.97 5.94
CA ALA A 75 -0.68 15.01 7.38
C ALA A 75 0.59 15.30 8.18
N SER A 76 1.10 16.53 8.04
CA SER A 76 2.40 16.92 8.62
C SER A 76 2.45 16.90 10.15
N SER A 77 1.30 17.00 10.82
CA SER A 77 1.23 17.03 12.29
C SER A 77 1.19 15.66 12.94
N ILE A 78 1.00 14.60 12.16
CA ILE A 78 0.89 13.24 12.71
C ILE A 78 2.29 12.66 12.90
N SER A 79 2.53 12.03 14.07
CA SER A 79 3.82 11.44 14.39
C SER A 79 4.08 10.19 13.55
N LEU A 80 5.37 9.86 13.38
CA LEU A 80 5.74 8.62 12.67
C LEU A 80 5.24 7.38 13.40
N THR A 81 5.18 7.41 14.73
CA THR A 81 4.63 6.31 15.52
C THR A 81 3.16 6.08 15.19
N GLU A 82 2.36 7.13 15.12
CA GLU A 82 0.94 7.04 14.77
C GLU A 82 0.76 6.49 13.36
N ILE A 83 1.57 6.95 12.41
CA ILE A 83 1.52 6.46 11.04
C ILE A 83 1.91 4.98 10.97
N ALA A 84 2.97 4.60 11.67
CA ALA A 84 3.43 3.20 11.72
C ALA A 84 2.30 2.28 12.19
N LEU A 85 1.63 2.63 13.28
CA LEU A 85 0.53 1.83 13.83
C LEU A 85 -0.65 1.78 12.87
N LYS A 86 -0.96 2.88 12.21
CA LYS A 86 -2.06 2.95 11.23
C LYS A 86 -1.86 1.95 10.09
N TYR A 87 -0.62 1.73 9.67
CA TYR A 87 -0.31 0.86 8.54
C TYR A 87 0.16 -0.53 8.96
N GLY A 88 -0.03 -0.90 10.22
CA GLY A 88 0.18 -2.26 10.70
C GLY A 88 1.59 -2.57 11.21
N TYR A 89 2.41 -1.58 11.43
CA TYR A 89 3.74 -1.75 12.01
C TYR A 89 3.67 -1.59 13.54
N ASN A 90 4.50 -2.33 14.25
CA ASN A 90 4.49 -2.30 15.72
C ASN A 90 5.13 -1.03 16.29
N ASP A 91 6.03 -0.41 15.56
CA ASP A 91 6.73 0.79 16.00
C ASP A 91 7.24 1.61 14.81
N ALA A 92 7.69 2.82 15.08
CA ALA A 92 8.21 3.73 14.06
C ALA A 92 9.48 3.20 13.39
N SER A 93 10.31 2.47 14.14
CA SER A 93 11.57 1.92 13.60
C SER A 93 11.32 0.88 12.52
N SER A 94 10.40 -0.04 12.76
CA SER A 94 10.02 -1.07 11.78
C SER A 94 9.45 -0.45 10.52
N PHE A 95 8.57 0.53 10.69
CA PHE A 95 7.99 1.26 9.58
C PHE A 95 9.06 2.00 8.78
N SER A 96 9.97 2.70 9.47
CA SER A 96 11.03 3.48 8.82
C SER A 96 11.96 2.58 8.00
N ARG A 97 12.29 1.39 8.51
CA ARG A 97 13.13 0.44 7.76
C ARG A 97 12.44 -0.05 6.49
N ALA A 98 11.16 -0.43 6.60
CA ALA A 98 10.39 -0.89 5.45
C ALA A 98 10.22 0.22 4.41
N PHE A 99 9.92 1.43 4.85
CA PHE A 99 9.74 2.59 4.00
C PHE A 99 11.04 2.90 3.24
N LYS A 100 12.16 2.99 3.97
CA LYS A 100 13.46 3.29 3.37
C LYS A 100 13.90 2.20 2.38
N LYS A 101 13.63 0.95 2.71
CA LYS A 101 13.95 -0.17 1.81
C LYS A 101 13.19 -0.03 0.48
N HIS A 102 11.95 0.40 0.54
CA HIS A 102 11.11 0.52 -0.65
C HIS A 102 11.39 1.80 -1.45
N PHE A 103 11.49 2.94 -0.77
CA PHE A 103 11.61 4.24 -1.45
C PHE A 103 13.05 4.78 -1.52
N GLY A 104 14.01 4.16 -0.82
CA GLY A 104 15.40 4.64 -0.78
C GLY A 104 15.63 5.85 0.10
N ILE A 105 14.60 6.31 0.84
CA ILE A 105 14.67 7.49 1.69
C ILE A 105 13.83 7.22 2.94
N SER A 106 14.27 7.76 4.11
CA SER A 106 13.51 7.59 5.35
C SER A 106 12.19 8.39 5.31
N PRO A 107 11.18 7.97 6.10
CA PRO A 107 9.93 8.72 6.18
C PRO A 107 10.13 10.18 6.61
N SER A 108 11.03 10.42 7.58
CA SER A 108 11.33 11.78 8.06
C SER A 108 11.89 12.65 6.94
N ASN A 109 12.85 12.15 6.19
CA ASN A 109 13.45 12.89 5.09
C ASN A 109 12.47 13.07 3.94
N TYR A 110 11.65 12.07 3.66
CA TYR A 110 10.60 12.17 2.66
C TYR A 110 9.63 13.30 3.01
N ARG A 111 9.18 13.36 4.27
CA ARG A 111 8.29 14.42 4.75
C ARG A 111 8.92 15.80 4.58
N LYS A 112 10.21 15.95 4.95
CA LYS A 112 10.94 17.20 4.78
C LYS A 112 11.01 17.62 3.32
N GLN A 113 11.28 16.70 2.41
CA GLN A 113 11.31 17.00 0.98
C GLN A 113 9.95 17.47 0.47
N GLN A 114 8.87 16.84 0.91
CA GLN A 114 7.53 17.25 0.51
C GLN A 114 7.18 18.64 1.04
N GLU A 115 7.56 18.98 2.26
CA GLU A 115 7.34 20.29 2.84
C GLU A 115 8.14 21.36 2.10
N MET A 116 9.39 21.09 1.77
CA MET A 116 10.25 21.99 1.01
C MET A 116 9.67 22.24 -0.39
N THR A 117 9.22 21.21 -1.06
CA THR A 117 8.62 21.33 -2.39
C THR A 117 7.37 22.19 -2.35
N ARG A 118 6.50 22.00 -1.35
CA ARG A 118 5.30 22.82 -1.18
C ARG A 118 5.65 24.27 -0.88
N GLY A 119 6.64 24.49 -0.03
CA GLY A 119 7.13 25.82 0.27
C GLY A 119 7.67 26.52 -0.96
N PHE A 120 8.46 25.83 -1.74
CA PHE A 120 9.00 26.35 -3.00
C PHE A 120 7.88 26.72 -3.98
N ASN A 121 6.90 25.81 -4.15
CA ASN A 121 5.78 26.07 -5.04
C ASN A 121 4.95 27.28 -4.60
N LYS A 122 4.76 27.46 -3.29
CA LYS A 122 4.07 28.63 -2.74
C LYS A 122 4.82 29.92 -3.04
N SER A 123 6.16 29.87 -2.94
CA SER A 123 6.99 31.05 -3.17
C SER A 123 6.99 31.51 -4.63
N MET A 124 6.69 30.58 -5.54
CA MET A 124 6.67 30.89 -6.98
C MET A 124 5.34 31.41 -7.50
N LYS A 125 4.33 31.46 -6.66
CA LYS A 125 3.01 32.01 -7.07
C LYS A 125 2.94 33.53 -6.89
#